data_7b49987438211e379a8cb27e7549f414
#
_entry.id   7b49987438211e379a8cb27e7549f414
#
_cell.length_a   1.000
_cell.length_b   1.000
_cell.length_c   1.000
_cell.angle_alpha   90.00
_cell.angle_beta   90.00
_cell.angle_gamma   90.00
#
_symmetry.space_group_name_H-M   'P 1'
#
loop_
_entity.id
_entity.type
_entity.pdbx_description
1 polymer ?
#
loop_
_entity_poly.entity_id
_entity_poly.type
_entity_poly.pdbx_seq_one_letter_code
_entity_poly.pdbx_strand_id
1 'polypeptide(L)'
;MLKVVFTPSGRRGSFPVNTPLLHAARVLGVDIDSVCGGRGLCGRCQITCAEGTFPKHQINSDSTHLSALCATEIKYGERKTPLANGRRLSCHTLLLDDVVIDVPPESQVHRQIVRKGAEYRDISLDSSTRLYYVQVEEPDMHVPKGDLQRLIETLEQEWQLSGLRCD
;
A
#
# COMPACT_ATOMS: atom_id res chain seq x y z
N MET A 1 -28.32 2.22 12.33
CA MET A 1 -27.14 2.45 11.49
C MET A 1 -26.30 1.20 11.51
N LEU A 2 -26.05 0.61 10.36
CA LEU A 2 -25.30 -0.63 10.19
C LEU A 2 -23.85 -0.34 9.84
N LYS A 3 -22.92 -1.09 10.39
CA LYS A 3 -21.49 -0.93 10.19
C LYS A 3 -21.04 -1.69 8.93
N VAL A 4 -20.25 -1.03 8.09
CA VAL A 4 -19.58 -1.69 6.97
C VAL A 4 -18.09 -1.42 7.04
N VAL A 5 -17.30 -2.45 6.78
CA VAL A 5 -15.82 -2.37 6.67
C VAL A 5 -15.42 -2.90 5.31
N PHE A 6 -14.59 -2.16 4.60
CA PHE A 6 -14.05 -2.58 3.30
C PHE A 6 -12.59 -2.98 3.44
N THR A 7 -12.26 -4.19 3.01
CA THR A 7 -10.90 -4.69 2.90
C THR A 7 -10.46 -4.69 1.43
N PRO A 8 -9.18 -4.56 1.13
CA PRO A 8 -8.04 -4.37 2.02
C PRO A 8 -7.85 -2.93 2.54
N SER A 9 -8.66 -1.96 2.08
CA SER A 9 -8.47 -0.53 2.40
C SER A 9 -8.62 -0.18 3.89
N GLY A 10 -9.33 -1.01 4.66
CA GLY A 10 -9.66 -0.78 6.07
C GLY A 10 -10.65 0.36 6.30
N ARG A 11 -11.22 0.94 5.24
CA ARG A 11 -12.22 2.00 5.33
C ARG A 11 -13.51 1.46 5.93
N ARG A 12 -14.11 2.22 6.83
CA ARG A 12 -15.29 1.78 7.58
C ARG A 12 -16.22 2.96 7.87
N GLY A 13 -17.50 2.67 7.99
CA GLY A 13 -18.53 3.66 8.32
C GLY A 13 -19.84 3.02 8.71
N SER A 14 -20.84 3.84 9.04
CA SER A 14 -22.17 3.40 9.39
C SER A 14 -23.19 3.98 8.43
N PHE A 15 -24.10 3.13 7.94
CA PHE A 15 -25.07 3.48 6.92
C PHE A 15 -26.46 2.98 7.29
N PRO A 16 -27.53 3.56 6.74
CA PRO A 16 -28.88 3.01 6.88
C PRO A 16 -29.00 1.63 6.25
N VAL A 17 -29.95 0.84 6.73
CA VAL A 17 -30.36 -0.42 6.06
C VAL A 17 -30.78 -0.13 4.62
N ASN A 18 -30.59 -1.10 3.71
CA ASN A 18 -30.83 -0.97 2.27
C ASN A 18 -29.95 0.05 1.52
N THR A 19 -28.84 0.48 2.12
CA THR A 19 -27.84 1.28 1.39
C THR A 19 -27.12 0.41 0.37
N PRO A 20 -27.02 0.81 -0.92
CA PRO A 20 -26.20 0.12 -1.90
C PRO A 20 -24.72 0.16 -1.51
N LEU A 21 -24.03 -0.98 -1.55
CA LEU A 21 -22.62 -1.04 -1.12
C LEU A 21 -21.69 -0.17 -1.96
N LEU A 22 -21.98 0.01 -3.25
CA LEU A 22 -21.23 0.95 -4.10
C LEU A 22 -21.36 2.41 -3.59
N HIS A 23 -22.54 2.80 -3.10
CA HIS A 23 -22.72 4.12 -2.51
C HIS A 23 -21.92 4.27 -1.22
N ALA A 24 -22.01 3.30 -0.32
CA ALA A 24 -21.22 3.27 0.90
C ALA A 24 -19.72 3.35 0.62
N ALA A 25 -19.24 2.57 -0.36
CA ALA A 25 -17.85 2.60 -0.80
C ALA A 25 -17.40 3.98 -1.29
N ARG A 26 -18.21 4.65 -2.11
CA ARG A 26 -17.93 5.99 -2.62
C ARG A 26 -17.85 7.04 -1.52
N VAL A 27 -18.80 7.02 -0.59
CA VAL A 27 -18.80 7.94 0.57
C VAL A 27 -17.55 7.76 1.43
N LEU A 28 -17.09 6.52 1.59
CA LEU A 28 -15.89 6.19 2.37
C LEU A 28 -14.58 6.39 1.58
N GLY A 29 -14.65 6.71 0.29
CA GLY A 29 -13.48 6.83 -0.57
C GLY A 29 -12.77 5.48 -0.82
N VAL A 30 -13.55 4.40 -0.87
CA VAL A 30 -13.05 3.07 -1.24
C VAL A 30 -12.94 3.00 -2.76
N ASP A 31 -11.81 2.51 -3.24
CA ASP A 31 -11.55 2.38 -4.68
C ASP A 31 -12.28 1.18 -5.26
N ILE A 32 -13.45 1.42 -5.86
CA ILE A 32 -14.23 0.42 -6.60
C ILE A 32 -14.55 0.96 -8.00
N ASP A 33 -14.13 0.22 -9.02
CA ASP A 33 -14.40 0.56 -10.42
C ASP A 33 -15.89 0.41 -10.76
N SER A 34 -16.46 1.43 -11.40
CA SER A 34 -17.87 1.45 -11.79
C SER A 34 -18.14 2.34 -12.99
N VAL A 35 -17.67 1.92 -14.17
CA VAL A 35 -17.79 2.70 -15.42
C VAL A 35 -19.21 2.81 -15.97
N CYS A 36 -20.12 1.93 -15.59
CA CYS A 36 -21.52 1.99 -16.04
C CYS A 36 -22.43 2.88 -15.19
N GLY A 37 -21.88 3.57 -14.18
CA GLY A 37 -22.66 4.42 -13.28
C GLY A 37 -23.63 3.68 -12.36
N GLY A 38 -23.36 2.40 -12.04
CA GLY A 38 -24.19 1.61 -11.12
C GLY A 38 -25.34 0.85 -11.79
N ARG A 39 -25.36 0.75 -13.13
CA ARG A 39 -26.44 0.08 -13.87
C ARG A 39 -26.33 -1.45 -13.97
N GLY A 40 -25.34 -2.07 -13.32
CA GLY A 40 -25.12 -3.52 -13.36
C GLY A 40 -24.68 -4.08 -14.72
N LEU A 41 -24.17 -3.23 -15.63
CA LEU A 41 -23.83 -3.63 -17.00
C LEU A 41 -22.36 -3.99 -17.20
N CYS A 42 -21.45 -3.35 -16.50
CA CYS A 42 -20.00 -3.52 -16.72
C CYS A 42 -19.39 -4.68 -15.93
N GLY A 43 -19.95 -5.03 -14.79
CA GLY A 43 -19.44 -6.07 -13.89
C GLY A 43 -18.11 -5.75 -13.22
N ARG A 44 -17.68 -4.47 -13.22
CA ARG A 44 -16.39 -4.08 -12.64
C ARG A 44 -16.46 -3.82 -11.13
N CYS A 45 -17.64 -3.52 -10.61
CA CYS A 45 -17.87 -3.24 -9.20
C CYS A 45 -18.10 -4.50 -8.35
N GLN A 46 -17.34 -5.57 -8.64
CA GLN A 46 -17.48 -6.83 -7.91
C GLN A 46 -16.90 -6.72 -6.51
N ILE A 47 -17.58 -7.35 -5.57
CA ILE A 47 -17.20 -7.48 -4.18
C ILE A 47 -17.46 -8.89 -3.70
N THR A 48 -16.87 -9.26 -2.57
CA THR A 48 -17.15 -10.51 -1.87
C THR A 48 -17.48 -10.20 -0.41
N CYS A 49 -18.45 -10.90 0.18
CA CYS A 49 -18.65 -10.87 1.63
C CYS A 49 -17.52 -11.67 2.30
N ALA A 50 -16.80 -11.05 3.22
CA ALA A 50 -15.87 -11.76 4.06
C ALA A 50 -16.64 -12.35 5.24
N GLU A 51 -16.83 -13.68 5.25
CA GLU A 51 -17.58 -14.39 6.28
C GLU A 51 -16.70 -14.70 7.49
N GLY A 52 -17.25 -14.55 8.69
CA GLY A 52 -16.60 -14.87 9.94
C GLY A 52 -16.70 -13.79 11.00
N THR A 53 -16.01 -14.03 12.11
CA THR A 53 -15.98 -13.09 13.23
C THR A 53 -14.75 -12.20 13.15
N PHE A 54 -14.98 -10.89 13.18
CA PHE A 54 -13.95 -9.87 13.12
C PHE A 54 -13.87 -9.07 14.43
N PRO A 55 -13.14 -9.57 15.46
CA PRO A 55 -13.11 -8.96 16.80
C PRO A 55 -12.64 -7.52 16.80
N LYS A 56 -11.70 -7.18 15.91
CA LYS A 56 -11.18 -5.81 15.74
C LYS A 56 -12.28 -4.79 15.41
N HIS A 57 -13.32 -5.23 14.72
CA HIS A 57 -14.43 -4.38 14.28
C HIS A 57 -15.71 -4.64 15.06
N GLN A 58 -15.71 -5.69 15.90
CA GLN A 58 -16.90 -6.18 16.62
C GLN A 58 -18.05 -6.50 15.65
N ILE A 59 -17.71 -7.14 14.54
CA ILE A 59 -18.64 -7.56 13.49
C ILE A 59 -18.56 -9.07 13.35
N ASN A 60 -19.73 -9.72 13.35
CA ASN A 60 -19.88 -11.06 12.83
C ASN A 60 -20.48 -10.92 11.43
N SER A 61 -19.71 -11.25 10.39
CA SER A 61 -20.05 -10.99 9.01
C SER A 61 -20.48 -12.28 8.32
N ASP A 62 -21.61 -12.22 7.64
CA ASP A 62 -22.21 -13.34 6.91
C ASP A 62 -22.84 -12.84 5.60
N SER A 63 -22.92 -13.72 4.60
CA SER A 63 -23.54 -13.39 3.30
C SER A 63 -25.03 -13.06 3.41
N THR A 64 -25.72 -13.52 4.44
CA THR A 64 -27.12 -13.17 4.74
C THR A 64 -27.32 -11.72 5.18
N HIS A 65 -26.23 -11.03 5.58
CA HIS A 65 -26.23 -9.61 5.91
C HIS A 65 -26.31 -8.71 4.65
N LEU A 66 -26.34 -9.33 3.48
CA LEU A 66 -26.52 -8.69 2.19
C LEU A 66 -27.85 -9.11 1.55
N SER A 67 -28.40 -8.23 0.71
CA SER A 67 -29.61 -8.59 -0.04
C SER A 67 -29.40 -9.82 -0.91
N ALA A 68 -30.46 -10.58 -1.16
CA ALA A 68 -30.43 -11.67 -2.12
C ALA A 68 -30.01 -11.18 -3.53
N LEU A 69 -29.56 -12.10 -4.39
CA LEU A 69 -29.24 -11.81 -5.78
C LEU A 69 -30.44 -11.17 -6.48
N CYS A 70 -30.25 -10.00 -7.05
CA CYS A 70 -31.29 -9.30 -7.78
C CYS A 70 -31.35 -9.73 -9.26
N ALA A 71 -32.47 -9.45 -9.92
CA ALA A 71 -32.66 -9.78 -11.33
C ALA A 71 -31.56 -9.19 -12.26
N THR A 72 -30.96 -8.06 -11.90
CA THR A 72 -29.87 -7.44 -12.67
C THR A 72 -28.59 -8.25 -12.58
N GLU A 73 -28.25 -8.77 -11.39
CA GLU A 73 -27.08 -9.63 -11.20
C GLU A 73 -27.23 -10.97 -11.93
N ILE A 74 -28.44 -11.55 -11.89
CA ILE A 74 -28.78 -12.79 -12.62
C ILE A 74 -28.63 -12.56 -14.13
N LYS A 75 -29.25 -11.51 -14.67
CA LYS A 75 -29.14 -11.15 -16.10
C LYS A 75 -27.72 -10.81 -16.53
N TYR A 76 -26.89 -10.27 -15.63
CA TYR A 76 -25.48 -10.06 -15.91
C TYR A 76 -24.75 -11.39 -16.10
N GLY A 77 -24.98 -12.37 -15.21
CA GLY A 77 -24.38 -13.70 -15.29
C GLY A 77 -24.79 -14.48 -16.54
N GLU A 78 -26.05 -14.32 -17.01
CA GLU A 78 -26.54 -14.95 -18.23
C GLU A 78 -25.92 -14.35 -19.49
N ARG A 79 -25.72 -13.04 -19.54
CA ARG A 79 -25.19 -12.32 -20.71
C ARG A 79 -23.71 -12.36 -20.91
N LYS A 80 -22.97 -12.50 -19.82
CA LYS A 80 -21.50 -12.49 -19.80
C LYS A 80 -20.97 -13.75 -19.12
N THR A 81 -19.86 -13.60 -18.42
CA THR A 81 -19.32 -14.67 -17.58
C THR A 81 -20.09 -14.67 -16.26
N PRO A 82 -20.57 -15.82 -15.78
CA PRO A 82 -21.14 -15.91 -14.46
C PRO A 82 -20.21 -15.30 -13.42
N LEU A 83 -20.79 -14.61 -12.43
CA LEU A 83 -20.01 -14.11 -11.31
C LEU A 83 -19.36 -15.32 -10.60
N ALA A 84 -18.07 -15.21 -10.27
CA ALA A 84 -17.40 -16.25 -9.51
C ALA A 84 -18.11 -16.46 -8.18
N ASN A 85 -17.98 -17.66 -7.59
CA ASN A 85 -18.64 -18.01 -6.33
C ASN A 85 -18.42 -16.95 -5.24
N GLY A 86 -19.51 -16.51 -4.64
CA GLY A 86 -19.51 -15.47 -3.61
C GLY A 86 -19.35 -14.05 -4.11
N ARG A 87 -19.14 -13.81 -5.42
CA ARG A 87 -19.05 -12.47 -5.98
C ARG A 87 -20.41 -11.83 -6.20
N ARG A 88 -20.52 -10.55 -5.88
CA ARG A 88 -21.72 -9.73 -6.01
C ARG A 88 -21.39 -8.42 -6.71
N LEU A 89 -22.40 -7.79 -7.30
CA LEU A 89 -22.26 -6.43 -7.86
C LEU A 89 -22.61 -5.40 -6.79
N SER A 90 -21.62 -4.67 -6.26
CA SER A 90 -21.82 -3.69 -5.17
C SER A 90 -22.86 -2.62 -5.49
N CYS A 91 -23.09 -2.33 -6.76
CA CYS A 91 -24.10 -1.35 -7.18
C CYS A 91 -25.56 -1.83 -6.99
N HIS A 92 -25.78 -3.13 -6.88
CA HIS A 92 -27.09 -3.74 -6.69
C HIS A 92 -27.21 -4.52 -5.38
N THR A 93 -26.13 -4.73 -4.66
CA THR A 93 -26.12 -5.40 -3.36
C THR A 93 -26.41 -4.39 -2.27
N LEU A 94 -27.44 -4.65 -1.47
CA LEU A 94 -27.87 -3.77 -0.38
C LEU A 94 -27.37 -4.29 0.97
N LEU A 95 -27.07 -3.36 1.85
CA LEU A 95 -26.66 -3.61 3.24
C LEU A 95 -27.88 -3.92 4.09
N LEU A 96 -27.92 -5.10 4.75
CA LEU A 96 -29.01 -5.53 5.63
C LEU A 96 -28.58 -5.63 7.09
N ASP A 97 -27.30 -5.92 7.37
CA ASP A 97 -26.71 -5.97 8.71
C ASP A 97 -25.23 -5.63 8.66
N ASP A 98 -24.57 -5.61 9.82
CA ASP A 98 -23.15 -5.33 9.95
C ASP A 98 -22.31 -6.31 9.13
N VAL A 99 -21.40 -5.81 8.27
CA VAL A 99 -20.71 -6.67 7.32
C VAL A 99 -19.28 -6.22 7.04
N VAL A 100 -18.43 -7.19 6.73
CA VAL A 100 -17.08 -6.94 6.18
C VAL A 100 -17.08 -7.34 4.72
N ILE A 101 -16.69 -6.40 3.86
CA ILE A 101 -16.67 -6.54 2.40
C ILE A 101 -15.24 -6.58 1.91
N ASP A 102 -14.91 -7.58 1.14
CA ASP A 102 -13.65 -7.64 0.41
C ASP A 102 -13.80 -7.08 -1.00
N VAL A 103 -12.91 -6.15 -1.36
CA VAL A 103 -12.84 -5.57 -2.70
C VAL A 103 -11.68 -6.23 -3.44
N PRO A 104 -11.97 -7.13 -4.37
CA PRO A 104 -10.92 -7.85 -5.07
C PRO A 104 -10.07 -6.90 -5.94
N PRO A 105 -8.80 -7.23 -6.18
CA PRO A 105 -7.88 -6.36 -6.94
C PRO A 105 -8.38 -6.01 -8.35
N GLU A 106 -9.18 -6.91 -8.98
CA GLU A 106 -9.73 -6.69 -10.32
C GLU A 106 -10.83 -5.61 -10.34
N SER A 107 -11.41 -5.32 -9.19
CA SER A 107 -12.46 -4.30 -9.02
C SER A 107 -11.91 -2.95 -8.57
N GLN A 108 -10.60 -2.81 -8.39
CA GLN A 108 -9.95 -1.57 -8.01
C GLN A 108 -9.43 -0.84 -9.26
N VAL A 109 -9.67 0.48 -9.36
CA VAL A 109 -9.17 1.33 -10.45
C VAL A 109 -7.66 1.54 -10.30
N HIS A 110 -7.24 1.84 -9.08
CA HIS A 110 -5.85 2.07 -8.75
C HIS A 110 -5.23 0.79 -8.20
N ARG A 111 -4.79 -0.09 -9.08
CA ARG A 111 -3.93 -1.20 -8.65
C ARG A 111 -2.69 -0.60 -8.01
N GLN A 112 -2.51 -0.81 -6.72
CA GLN A 112 -1.19 -0.66 -6.13
C GLN A 112 -0.28 -1.71 -6.78
N ILE A 113 0.34 -1.33 -7.86
CA ILE A 113 1.44 -2.10 -8.41
C ILE A 113 2.62 -1.83 -7.49
N VAL A 114 2.75 -2.62 -6.43
CA VAL A 114 4.00 -2.69 -5.67
C VAL A 114 5.04 -3.30 -6.60
N ARG A 115 5.62 -2.48 -7.47
CA ARG A 115 6.71 -2.85 -8.37
C ARG A 115 8.07 -2.86 -7.67
N LYS A 116 8.10 -2.96 -6.37
CA LYS A 116 9.36 -3.20 -5.67
C LYS A 116 9.51 -4.70 -5.44
N GLY A 117 9.79 -5.42 -6.51
CA GLY A 117 10.64 -6.60 -6.38
C GLY A 117 11.94 -6.09 -5.76
N ALA A 118 12.39 -6.68 -4.67
CA ALA A 118 13.73 -6.43 -4.16
C ALA A 118 14.71 -6.93 -5.21
N GLU A 119 15.13 -6.03 -6.12
CA GLU A 119 16.30 -6.30 -6.94
C GLU A 119 17.52 -6.26 -6.00
N TYR A 120 18.04 -7.41 -5.70
CA TYR A 120 19.34 -7.52 -5.05
C TYR A 120 20.39 -7.09 -6.07
N ARG A 121 20.79 -5.83 -5.99
CA ARG A 121 21.98 -5.36 -6.72
C ARG A 121 23.12 -5.35 -5.75
N ASP A 122 24.15 -6.08 -6.07
CA ASP A 122 25.44 -5.98 -5.39
C ASP A 122 26.02 -4.61 -5.78
N ILE A 123 25.81 -3.62 -4.91
CA ILE A 123 26.27 -2.26 -5.12
C ILE A 123 27.59 -2.13 -4.38
N SER A 124 28.68 -2.04 -5.12
CA SER A 124 29.95 -1.61 -4.54
C SER A 124 29.80 -0.15 -4.08
N LEU A 125 29.87 0.05 -2.77
CA LEU A 125 29.79 1.39 -2.17
C LEU A 125 31.12 2.11 -2.41
N ASP A 126 31.15 3.00 -3.40
CA ASP A 126 32.21 3.98 -3.58
C ASP A 126 31.72 5.34 -3.09
N SER A 127 31.94 5.61 -1.84
CA SER A 127 31.51 6.85 -1.20
C SER A 127 32.41 8.02 -1.63
N SER A 128 31.79 9.13 -2.08
CA SER A 128 32.49 10.39 -2.37
C SER A 128 33.06 11.06 -1.14
N THR A 129 32.59 10.68 0.06
CA THR A 129 33.07 11.20 1.35
C THR A 129 33.50 10.04 2.23
N ARG A 130 34.70 10.12 2.77
CA ARG A 130 35.27 9.11 3.65
C ARG A 130 35.79 9.78 4.91
N LEU A 131 35.66 9.11 6.04
CA LEU A 131 36.22 9.53 7.31
C LEU A 131 37.51 8.75 7.57
N TYR A 132 38.57 9.46 7.90
CA TYR A 132 39.85 8.88 8.27
C TYR A 132 40.18 9.26 9.71
N TYR A 133 40.55 8.28 10.52
CA TYR A 133 41.08 8.53 11.82
C TYR A 133 42.62 8.64 11.68
N VAL A 134 43.20 9.74 12.17
CA VAL A 134 44.63 9.99 12.10
C VAL A 134 45.14 10.44 13.48
N GLN A 135 46.30 9.95 13.88
CA GLN A 135 46.98 10.38 15.06
C GLN A 135 48.23 11.15 14.62
N VAL A 136 48.18 12.46 14.71
CA VAL A 136 49.26 13.34 14.29
C VAL A 136 50.29 13.43 15.43
N GLU A 137 51.59 13.33 15.10
CA GLU A 137 52.67 13.48 16.07
C GLU A 137 52.66 14.86 16.74
N GLU A 138 53.17 14.92 17.99
CA GLU A 138 53.29 16.17 18.71
C GLU A 138 54.29 17.13 18.02
N PRO A 139 54.08 18.44 18.12
CA PRO A 139 55.01 19.42 17.55
C PRO A 139 56.39 19.34 18.18
N ASP A 140 57.41 19.23 17.35
CA ASP A 140 58.82 19.24 17.80
C ASP A 140 59.48 20.59 17.41
N MET A 141 60.10 21.21 18.39
CA MET A 141 60.83 22.50 18.20
C MET A 141 62.08 22.35 17.33
N HIS A 142 62.63 21.12 17.20
CA HIS A 142 63.80 20.84 16.38
C HIS A 142 63.44 20.63 14.91
N VAL A 143 62.19 20.26 14.62
CA VAL A 143 61.69 20.07 13.29
C VAL A 143 60.37 20.86 13.13
N PRO A 144 60.48 22.18 12.93
CA PRO A 144 59.29 23.05 12.91
C PRO A 144 58.42 22.76 11.68
N LYS A 145 57.33 21.99 11.86
CA LYS A 145 56.32 21.74 10.84
C LYS A 145 54.98 22.30 11.32
N GLY A 146 54.25 22.92 10.42
CA GLY A 146 52.88 23.36 10.71
C GLY A 146 51.93 22.22 10.90
N ASP A 147 50.84 22.43 11.66
CA ASP A 147 49.84 21.40 11.97
C ASP A 147 49.23 20.77 10.73
N LEU A 148 48.93 21.60 9.71
CA LEU A 148 48.39 21.13 8.45
C LEU A 148 49.39 20.23 7.72
N GLN A 149 50.66 20.59 7.71
CA GLN A 149 51.69 19.81 7.05
C GLN A 149 51.86 18.44 7.71
N ARG A 150 51.88 18.39 9.06
CA ARG A 150 51.93 17.12 9.79
C ARG A 150 50.72 16.24 9.54
N LEU A 151 49.53 16.85 9.49
CA LEU A 151 48.28 16.13 9.15
C LEU A 151 48.32 15.52 7.72
N ILE A 152 48.77 16.31 6.74
CA ILE A 152 48.91 15.85 5.35
C ILE A 152 49.91 14.70 5.27
N GLU A 153 51.10 14.86 5.86
CA GLU A 153 52.14 13.83 5.89
C GLU A 153 51.65 12.52 6.53
N THR A 154 50.88 12.62 7.64
CA THR A 154 50.31 11.44 8.28
C THR A 154 49.27 10.76 7.41
N LEU A 155 48.36 11.53 6.73
CA LEU A 155 47.37 11.00 5.81
C LEU A 155 48.00 10.32 4.59
N GLU A 156 49.10 10.89 4.07
CA GLU A 156 49.84 10.28 2.95
C GLU A 156 50.54 8.97 3.38
N GLN A 157 51.14 8.93 4.58
CA GLN A 157 51.86 7.76 5.08
C GLN A 157 50.95 6.63 5.53
N GLU A 158 49.93 6.92 6.30
CA GLU A 158 49.06 5.90 6.88
C GLU A 158 47.99 5.43 5.90
N TRP A 159 47.43 6.35 5.11
CA TRP A 159 46.28 6.08 4.25
C TRP A 159 46.60 6.13 2.74
N GLN A 160 47.86 6.38 2.37
CA GLN A 160 48.32 6.46 0.97
C GLN A 160 47.52 7.47 0.12
N LEU A 161 47.03 8.51 0.74
CA LEU A 161 46.32 9.58 0.05
C LEU A 161 47.33 10.56 -0.56
N SER A 162 47.17 10.93 -1.83
CA SER A 162 48.06 11.88 -2.52
C SER A 162 47.29 13.08 -3.08
N GLY A 163 47.96 14.21 -3.15
CA GLY A 163 47.38 15.41 -3.75
C GLY A 163 46.31 16.09 -2.89
N LEU A 164 46.39 15.94 -1.57
CA LEU A 164 45.47 16.56 -0.63
C LEU A 164 45.57 18.09 -0.72
N ARG A 165 44.41 18.75 -0.73
CA ARG A 165 44.28 20.21 -0.68
C ARG A 165 43.30 20.58 0.42
N CYS A 166 43.60 21.62 1.16
CA CYS A 166 42.69 22.27 2.10
C CYS A 166 42.34 23.62 1.54
N ASP A 167 41.08 23.85 1.23
CA ASP A 167 40.49 25.12 0.79
C ASP A 167 40.06 25.96 1.99
#